data_59db2a398ca9f43cc0f85f625fbee54c
#
_entry.id   59db2a398ca9f43cc0f85f625fbee54c
#
_cell.length_a   1.000
_cell.length_b   1.000
_cell.length_c   1.000
_cell.angle_alpha   90.00
_cell.angle_beta   90.00
_cell.angle_gamma   90.00
#
_symmetry.space_group_name_H-M   'P 1'
#
loop_
_entity.id
_entity.type
_entity.pdbx_description
1 polymer ?
#
loop_
_entity_poly.entity_id
_entity_poly.type
_entity_poly.pdbx_seq_one_letter_code
_entity_poly.pdbx_strand_id
1 'polypeptide(L)'
;EVFSNSDIKVVFQEEEAKREFSIHVPHDKMKAYAEVRYTPKNEYALKDTPESSRLTLEAGVVKSTQPPEYTAEEIKEELSNNKIVYGIIEENLKKVVKTNKKILVAQGKKPVDGEDDRIEAKFKTFTDLKEDMVGNVDFKSIGAVNAVRKGDVIAVKHVGTEGENGCDVYGKIIKCQKGKKLKLKAGTGCILKDKNTVEAIIDGKPSVQGNTFYVHQVHEINGDVDLSTGNVKFIGDVVIHGGVKEGMKVKCGNDLVIDREVERADISAAGSITIGGSIVASKIYGGGDNVKKLHAVEHLKKFNQNLDKLMQVVDEIKSYNLLGCNKSDGEIIKILLENKFKILLRLGINIIADLNAQNEEDSEDDIVRYIKTRLMGMGPVSIKNYLELNELIDGVNGKIKYFENTLGLPVNVNISYCQDSNIQSSGSVLITGKGEYVSTIAGSDSIEFEREGSVARGGILSSQKEIRCKIVGSMAGVSTTLQVGSKGSIWADVAYHNTIFKVGDREKVLESPGKNVHAYLKDGNIMVDKFVL
;
A
#
# COMPACT_ATOMS: atom_id res chain seq x y z
N GLU A 1 -25.37 37.57 -77.02
CA GLU A 1 -26.68 38.10 -77.53
C GLU A 1 -27.41 36.91 -78.16
N VAL A 2 -28.71 36.75 -77.83
CA VAL A 2 -29.58 35.73 -78.40
C VAL A 2 -30.63 36.42 -79.26
N PHE A 3 -30.77 35.98 -80.47
CA PHE A 3 -31.74 36.53 -81.45
C PHE A 3 -32.95 35.58 -81.56
N SER A 4 -34.04 36.11 -82.13
CA SER A 4 -35.31 35.38 -82.23
C SER A 4 -35.23 34.01 -82.98
N ASN A 5 -34.16 33.78 -83.71
CA ASN A 5 -33.87 32.52 -84.42
C ASN A 5 -32.73 31.71 -83.81
N SER A 6 -32.31 32.05 -82.59
CA SER A 6 -31.26 31.29 -81.87
C SER A 6 -31.90 30.07 -81.23
N ASP A 7 -31.32 28.94 -81.51
CA ASP A 7 -31.71 27.67 -80.90
C ASP A 7 -30.85 27.40 -79.63
N ILE A 8 -31.47 27.41 -78.45
CA ILE A 8 -30.80 27.23 -77.17
C ILE A 8 -31.10 25.81 -76.71
N LYS A 9 -30.07 24.97 -76.71
CA LYS A 9 -30.12 23.62 -76.15
C LYS A 9 -29.62 23.60 -74.70
N VAL A 10 -30.53 23.35 -73.79
CA VAL A 10 -30.18 23.15 -72.38
C VAL A 10 -30.03 21.64 -72.10
N VAL A 11 -28.91 21.25 -71.55
CA VAL A 11 -28.65 19.86 -71.15
C VAL A 11 -28.65 19.84 -69.63
N PHE A 12 -29.57 19.09 -69.07
CA PHE A 12 -29.61 18.87 -67.63
C PHE A 12 -28.71 17.70 -67.30
N GLN A 13 -27.97 17.83 -66.19
CA GLN A 13 -27.16 16.74 -65.67
C GLN A 13 -28.11 15.74 -65.00
N GLU A 14 -28.26 14.57 -65.54
CA GLU A 14 -29.08 13.53 -64.91
C GLU A 14 -28.35 12.91 -63.72
N GLU A 15 -28.92 13.03 -62.56
CA GLU A 15 -28.49 12.30 -61.38
C GLU A 15 -29.35 11.06 -61.22
N GLU A 16 -28.71 9.89 -61.11
CA GLU A 16 -29.45 8.66 -60.85
C GLU A 16 -29.97 8.62 -59.40
N ALA A 17 -31.12 7.97 -59.20
CA ALA A 17 -31.65 7.74 -57.87
C ALA A 17 -30.70 6.89 -57.04
N LYS A 18 -30.30 7.37 -55.88
CA LYS A 18 -29.33 6.70 -55.02
C LYS A 18 -29.92 6.43 -53.62
N ARG A 19 -29.52 5.30 -53.05
CA ARG A 19 -29.75 5.02 -51.64
C ARG A 19 -28.39 4.82 -50.96
N GLU A 20 -28.20 5.52 -49.83
CA GLU A 20 -26.97 5.47 -49.06
C GLU A 20 -27.28 4.97 -47.65
N PHE A 21 -26.48 4.04 -47.19
CA PHE A 21 -26.56 3.51 -45.84
C PHE A 21 -25.28 3.89 -45.08
N SER A 22 -25.44 4.48 -43.90
CA SER A 22 -24.31 4.84 -43.05
C SER A 22 -24.49 4.31 -41.64
N ILE A 23 -23.40 3.84 -41.07
CA ILE A 23 -23.34 3.36 -39.70
C ILE A 23 -22.42 4.26 -38.88
N HIS A 24 -22.87 4.63 -37.70
CA HIS A 24 -22.07 5.34 -36.72
C HIS A 24 -22.00 4.55 -35.43
N VAL A 25 -20.78 4.15 -35.06
CA VAL A 25 -20.49 3.48 -33.79
C VAL A 25 -19.60 4.40 -32.96
N PRO A 26 -20.06 4.86 -31.77
CA PRO A 26 -19.24 5.65 -30.87
C PRO A 26 -17.97 4.90 -30.41
N HIS A 27 -17.02 5.63 -29.86
CA HIS A 27 -15.69 5.09 -29.48
C HIS A 27 -15.79 3.98 -28.42
N ASP A 28 -16.83 3.99 -27.60
CA ASP A 28 -17.10 2.99 -26.57
C ASP A 28 -17.62 1.65 -27.14
N LYS A 29 -18.00 1.61 -28.44
CA LYS A 29 -18.52 0.43 -29.15
C LYS A 29 -19.74 -0.22 -28.48
N MET A 30 -20.42 0.51 -27.62
CA MET A 30 -21.60 0.01 -26.88
C MET A 30 -22.91 0.25 -27.61
N LYS A 31 -22.91 1.06 -28.63
CA LYS A 31 -24.11 1.40 -29.43
C LYS A 31 -23.76 1.52 -30.89
N ALA A 32 -24.66 1.11 -31.76
CA ALA A 32 -24.55 1.36 -33.18
C ALA A 32 -25.81 2.07 -33.67
N TYR A 33 -25.60 3.13 -34.43
CA TYR A 33 -26.65 3.91 -35.04
C TYR A 33 -26.57 3.73 -36.55
N ALA A 34 -27.72 3.56 -37.20
CA ALA A 34 -27.83 3.52 -38.65
C ALA A 34 -28.65 4.71 -39.16
N GLU A 35 -28.29 5.19 -40.32
CA GLU A 35 -29.01 6.27 -41.05
C GLU A 35 -29.06 5.83 -42.52
N VAL A 36 -30.26 5.97 -43.11
CA VAL A 36 -30.49 5.75 -44.53
C VAL A 36 -30.84 7.08 -45.18
N ARG A 37 -30.27 7.35 -46.34
CA ARG A 37 -30.60 8.51 -47.18
C ARG A 37 -31.02 8.05 -48.54
N TYR A 38 -32.14 8.60 -48.98
CA TYR A 38 -32.69 8.36 -50.31
C TYR A 38 -32.59 9.67 -51.12
N THR A 39 -31.85 9.63 -52.23
CA THR A 39 -31.75 10.74 -53.17
C THR A 39 -32.58 10.42 -54.42
N PRO A 40 -33.65 11.12 -54.70
CA PRO A 40 -34.48 10.84 -55.86
C PRO A 40 -33.75 11.23 -57.15
N LYS A 41 -34.08 10.54 -58.25
CA LYS A 41 -33.76 10.98 -59.59
C LYS A 41 -34.78 12.06 -59.99
N ASN A 42 -34.30 13.27 -60.24
CA ASN A 42 -35.13 14.38 -60.66
C ASN A 42 -34.93 14.64 -62.16
N GLU A 43 -36.01 14.62 -62.92
CA GLU A 43 -36.02 15.05 -64.29
C GLU A 43 -36.42 16.53 -64.32
N TYR A 44 -35.60 17.32 -64.98
CA TYR A 44 -35.77 18.78 -65.02
C TYR A 44 -36.26 19.21 -66.41
N ALA A 45 -37.16 20.17 -66.44
CA ALA A 45 -37.50 20.91 -67.64
C ALA A 45 -37.45 22.41 -67.38
N LEU A 46 -37.25 23.17 -68.40
CA LEU A 46 -37.31 24.60 -68.34
C LEU A 46 -38.74 25.04 -68.01
N LYS A 47 -38.87 25.99 -67.09
CA LYS A 47 -40.13 26.65 -66.83
C LYS A 47 -40.43 27.67 -67.93
N ASP A 48 -41.70 27.72 -68.34
CA ASP A 48 -42.15 28.78 -69.24
C ASP A 48 -41.92 30.14 -68.58
N THR A 49 -41.23 31.02 -69.29
CA THR A 49 -40.94 32.39 -68.88
C THR A 49 -41.52 33.39 -69.86
N PRO A 50 -42.15 34.48 -69.39
CA PRO A 50 -42.66 35.48 -70.28
C PRO A 50 -41.54 36.19 -71.05
N GLU A 51 -41.88 36.69 -72.21
CA GLU A 51 -40.96 37.45 -73.05
C GLU A 51 -40.32 38.60 -72.29
N SER A 52 -39.00 38.67 -72.28
CA SER A 52 -38.23 39.66 -71.55
C SER A 52 -36.94 40.01 -72.28
N SER A 53 -36.53 41.26 -72.19
CA SER A 53 -35.24 41.72 -72.68
C SER A 53 -34.04 41.13 -71.90
N ARG A 54 -34.31 40.51 -70.75
CA ARG A 54 -33.38 39.78 -69.91
C ARG A 54 -34.02 38.45 -69.51
N LEU A 55 -33.65 37.37 -70.20
CA LEU A 55 -34.19 36.06 -69.95
C LEU A 55 -33.37 35.34 -68.87
N THR A 56 -33.97 34.94 -67.75
CA THR A 56 -33.38 34.04 -66.77
C THR A 56 -34.05 32.67 -66.95
N LEU A 57 -33.27 31.67 -67.37
CA LEU A 57 -33.78 30.30 -67.51
C LEU A 57 -33.83 29.67 -66.13
N GLU A 58 -35.00 29.26 -65.69
CA GLU A 58 -35.20 28.46 -64.48
C GLU A 58 -35.56 27.03 -64.81
N ALA A 59 -34.92 26.09 -64.15
CA ALA A 59 -35.29 24.69 -64.22
C ALA A 59 -36.28 24.31 -63.12
N GLY A 60 -37.32 23.61 -63.48
CA GLY A 60 -38.27 23.01 -62.54
C GLY A 60 -38.18 21.47 -62.59
N VAL A 61 -38.36 20.83 -61.45
CA VAL A 61 -38.48 19.36 -61.41
C VAL A 61 -39.86 18.98 -61.96
N VAL A 62 -39.87 18.18 -63.03
CA VAL A 62 -41.09 17.67 -63.68
C VAL A 62 -41.49 16.32 -63.11
N LYS A 63 -40.48 15.49 -62.85
CA LYS A 63 -40.70 14.16 -62.31
C LYS A 63 -39.60 13.80 -61.34
N SER A 64 -40.01 13.27 -60.19
CA SER A 64 -39.09 12.76 -59.17
C SER A 64 -39.35 11.32 -58.91
N THR A 65 -38.36 10.49 -59.18
CA THR A 65 -38.44 9.04 -58.98
C THR A 65 -37.59 8.64 -57.77
N GLN A 66 -38.22 8.12 -56.74
CA GLN A 66 -37.54 7.63 -55.55
C GLN A 66 -36.81 6.28 -55.83
N PRO A 67 -35.64 6.08 -55.26
CA PRO A 67 -35.01 4.76 -55.26
C PRO A 67 -35.81 3.75 -54.42
N PRO A 68 -35.69 2.43 -54.66
CA PRO A 68 -36.34 1.41 -53.85
C PRO A 68 -35.91 1.56 -52.38
N GLU A 69 -36.86 1.45 -51.44
CA GLU A 69 -36.55 1.47 -50.03
C GLU A 69 -35.72 0.25 -49.64
N TYR A 70 -34.82 0.40 -48.63
CA TYR A 70 -34.14 -0.73 -48.04
C TYR A 70 -35.13 -1.66 -47.34
N THR A 71 -34.89 -2.96 -47.39
CA THR A 71 -35.62 -3.91 -46.56
C THR A 71 -34.90 -4.09 -45.21
N ALA A 72 -35.61 -4.56 -44.18
CA ALA A 72 -35.00 -4.81 -42.87
C ALA A 72 -33.90 -5.88 -42.97
N GLU A 73 -34.05 -6.84 -43.89
CA GLU A 73 -33.06 -7.87 -44.18
C GLU A 73 -31.79 -7.30 -44.82
N GLU A 74 -31.91 -6.40 -45.80
CA GLU A 74 -30.75 -5.71 -46.39
C GLU A 74 -29.99 -4.90 -45.34
N ILE A 75 -30.71 -4.19 -44.43
CA ILE A 75 -30.07 -3.45 -43.34
C ILE A 75 -29.34 -4.41 -42.39
N LYS A 76 -29.92 -5.56 -42.08
CA LYS A 76 -29.29 -6.57 -41.22
C LYS A 76 -28.03 -7.15 -41.87
N GLU A 77 -28.04 -7.33 -43.17
CA GLU A 77 -26.87 -7.75 -43.95
C GLU A 77 -25.78 -6.67 -43.94
N GLU A 78 -26.15 -5.41 -44.15
CA GLU A 78 -25.21 -4.27 -44.03
C GLU A 78 -24.60 -4.12 -42.64
N LEU A 79 -25.37 -4.38 -41.56
CA LEU A 79 -24.86 -4.43 -40.21
C LEU A 79 -23.83 -5.57 -40.05
N SER A 80 -24.13 -6.75 -40.59
CA SER A 80 -23.24 -7.90 -40.58
C SER A 80 -21.93 -7.64 -41.36
N ASN A 81 -22.05 -7.04 -42.56
CA ASN A 81 -20.90 -6.62 -43.38
C ASN A 81 -19.97 -5.64 -42.60
N ASN A 82 -20.56 -4.79 -41.78
CA ASN A 82 -19.84 -3.88 -40.87
C ASN A 82 -19.47 -4.51 -39.51
N LYS A 83 -19.58 -5.86 -39.41
CA LYS A 83 -19.23 -6.66 -38.21
C LYS A 83 -20.08 -6.37 -36.98
N ILE A 84 -21.24 -5.76 -37.11
CA ILE A 84 -22.17 -5.55 -35.99
C ILE A 84 -23.01 -6.81 -35.86
N VAL A 85 -22.75 -7.61 -34.82
CA VAL A 85 -23.34 -8.94 -34.66
C VAL A 85 -24.08 -9.16 -33.34
N TYR A 86 -23.94 -8.22 -32.41
CA TYR A 86 -24.50 -8.35 -31.06
C TYR A 86 -25.51 -7.26 -30.74
N GLY A 87 -26.60 -7.66 -30.07
CA GLY A 87 -27.60 -6.73 -29.53
C GLY A 87 -28.40 -5.96 -30.56
N ILE A 88 -28.64 -6.54 -31.77
CA ILE A 88 -29.43 -5.91 -32.84
C ILE A 88 -30.88 -5.75 -32.39
N ILE A 89 -31.44 -4.54 -32.56
CA ILE A 89 -32.79 -4.17 -32.17
C ILE A 89 -33.68 -4.24 -33.42
N GLU A 90 -34.34 -5.36 -33.65
CA GLU A 90 -35.12 -5.62 -34.88
C GLU A 90 -36.25 -4.62 -35.13
N GLU A 91 -36.91 -4.13 -34.04
CA GLU A 91 -37.95 -3.10 -34.16
C GLU A 91 -37.43 -1.79 -34.76
N ASN A 92 -36.19 -1.46 -34.46
CA ASN A 92 -35.58 -0.22 -34.92
C ASN A 92 -35.07 -0.34 -36.37
N LEU A 93 -34.77 -1.51 -36.86
CA LEU A 93 -34.43 -1.74 -38.29
C LEU A 93 -35.57 -1.28 -39.20
N LYS A 94 -36.83 -1.62 -38.83
CA LYS A 94 -38.03 -1.17 -39.58
C LYS A 94 -38.24 0.37 -39.50
N LYS A 95 -37.76 1.03 -38.48
CA LYS A 95 -37.84 2.50 -38.32
C LYS A 95 -36.77 3.20 -39.17
N VAL A 96 -35.57 2.66 -39.25
CA VAL A 96 -34.46 3.20 -40.07
C VAL A 96 -34.89 3.34 -41.54
N VAL A 97 -35.57 2.33 -42.07
CA VAL A 97 -36.04 2.32 -43.47
C VAL A 97 -36.91 3.53 -43.79
N LYS A 98 -37.76 3.94 -42.85
CA LYS A 98 -38.77 4.98 -43.06
C LYS A 98 -38.33 6.38 -42.70
N THR A 99 -37.15 6.56 -42.12
CA THR A 99 -36.74 7.86 -41.57
C THR A 99 -35.30 8.19 -41.92
N ASN A 100 -35.08 9.39 -42.46
CA ASN A 100 -33.72 9.93 -42.71
C ASN A 100 -33.04 10.41 -41.42
N LYS A 101 -33.17 9.68 -40.30
CA LYS A 101 -32.58 10.03 -39.00
C LYS A 101 -31.72 8.90 -38.48
N LYS A 102 -30.71 9.28 -37.71
CA LYS A 102 -29.88 8.30 -37.00
C LYS A 102 -30.70 7.57 -35.93
N ILE A 103 -30.84 6.26 -36.09
CA ILE A 103 -31.58 5.40 -35.14
C ILE A 103 -30.64 4.40 -34.55
N LEU A 104 -30.79 4.14 -33.24
CA LEU A 104 -30.04 3.09 -32.52
C LEU A 104 -30.49 1.71 -33.04
N VAL A 105 -29.60 0.96 -33.68
CA VAL A 105 -29.88 -0.36 -34.29
C VAL A 105 -29.25 -1.54 -33.58
N ALA A 106 -28.23 -1.26 -32.74
CA ALA A 106 -27.66 -2.30 -31.88
C ALA A 106 -27.16 -1.70 -30.58
N GLN A 107 -27.23 -2.50 -29.49
CA GLN A 107 -26.79 -2.10 -28.16
C GLN A 107 -26.05 -3.26 -27.47
N GLY A 108 -24.83 -2.99 -27.03
CA GLY A 108 -24.02 -3.91 -26.24
C GLY A 108 -24.53 -4.08 -24.80
N LYS A 109 -24.09 -5.13 -24.14
CA LYS A 109 -24.31 -5.39 -22.71
C LYS A 109 -23.11 -4.85 -21.92
N LYS A 110 -23.32 -3.96 -20.97
CA LYS A 110 -22.24 -3.49 -20.06
C LYS A 110 -21.80 -4.63 -19.13
N PRO A 111 -20.50 -4.73 -18.81
CA PRO A 111 -20.05 -5.64 -17.78
C PRO A 111 -20.61 -5.22 -16.40
N VAL A 112 -20.87 -6.19 -15.56
CA VAL A 112 -21.24 -5.99 -14.14
C VAL A 112 -20.09 -6.55 -13.33
N ASP A 113 -19.40 -5.69 -12.57
CA ASP A 113 -18.28 -6.12 -11.73
C ASP A 113 -18.77 -6.96 -10.56
N GLY A 114 -17.94 -7.90 -10.15
CA GLY A 114 -18.20 -8.76 -8.99
C GLY A 114 -17.95 -8.02 -7.68
N GLU A 115 -18.60 -8.47 -6.64
CA GLU A 115 -18.38 -8.01 -5.27
C GLU A 115 -17.32 -8.87 -4.58
N ASP A 116 -16.46 -8.23 -3.79
CA ASP A 116 -15.44 -8.91 -2.99
C ASP A 116 -16.07 -9.71 -1.83
N ASP A 117 -15.46 -10.85 -1.49
CA ASP A 117 -15.76 -11.53 -0.24
C ASP A 117 -15.48 -10.60 0.95
N ARG A 118 -16.31 -10.64 2.00
CA ARG A 118 -16.13 -9.87 3.23
C ARG A 118 -16.18 -10.79 4.44
N ILE A 119 -15.22 -10.62 5.35
CA ILE A 119 -15.20 -11.34 6.63
C ILE A 119 -15.64 -10.35 7.71
N GLU A 120 -16.65 -10.75 8.48
CA GLU A 120 -17.19 -10.01 9.62
C GLU A 120 -16.78 -10.71 10.92
N ALA A 121 -16.00 -10.01 11.76
CA ALA A 121 -15.72 -10.45 13.13
C ALA A 121 -16.95 -10.16 14.02
N LYS A 122 -17.35 -11.12 14.86
CA LYS A 122 -18.49 -10.96 15.79
C LYS A 122 -18.08 -10.45 17.17
N PHE A 123 -16.84 -9.97 17.30
CA PHE A 123 -16.30 -9.32 18.50
C PHE A 123 -15.69 -7.96 18.12
N LYS A 124 -15.57 -7.06 19.10
CA LYS A 124 -14.95 -5.75 18.86
C LYS A 124 -13.45 -5.92 18.66
N THR A 125 -12.94 -5.47 17.53
CA THR A 125 -11.50 -5.35 17.26
C THR A 125 -11.00 -3.97 17.69
N PHE A 126 -9.71 -3.81 17.94
CA PHE A 126 -9.11 -2.50 18.30
C PHE A 126 -9.38 -1.40 17.26
N THR A 127 -9.69 -1.76 16.03
CA THR A 127 -10.05 -0.82 14.95
C THR A 127 -11.43 -0.18 15.12
N ASP A 128 -12.29 -0.74 15.99
CA ASP A 128 -13.65 -0.24 16.21
C ASP A 128 -13.76 0.77 17.37
N LEU A 129 -12.65 1.12 18.00
CA LEU A 129 -12.57 2.18 19.01
C LEU A 129 -12.65 3.53 18.30
N LYS A 130 -13.86 3.93 17.91
CA LYS A 130 -14.15 5.32 17.58
C LYS A 130 -14.12 6.13 18.87
N GLU A 131 -13.40 7.25 18.83
CA GLU A 131 -13.43 8.31 19.84
C GLU A 131 -14.88 8.64 20.19
N ASP A 132 -15.23 8.48 21.47
CA ASP A 132 -16.39 9.18 22.00
C ASP A 132 -16.10 10.67 22.01
N MET A 133 -17.10 11.48 21.67
CA MET A 133 -17.05 12.94 21.42
C MET A 133 -16.47 13.80 22.57
N VAL A 134 -15.79 13.25 23.55
CA VAL A 134 -15.28 13.95 24.74
C VAL A 134 -13.80 13.64 25.08
N GLY A 135 -13.06 12.98 24.19
CA GLY A 135 -11.59 12.87 24.35
C GLY A 135 -11.07 12.11 25.58
N ASN A 136 -11.90 11.36 26.28
CA ASN A 136 -11.49 10.48 27.37
C ASN A 136 -11.60 9.02 26.93
N VAL A 137 -10.46 8.40 26.66
CA VAL A 137 -10.39 6.94 26.52
C VAL A 137 -10.45 6.36 27.93
N ASP A 138 -11.55 5.70 28.26
CA ASP A 138 -11.70 4.96 29.52
C ASP A 138 -10.82 3.71 29.49
N PHE A 139 -9.59 3.83 29.97
CA PHE A 139 -8.62 2.74 30.08
C PHE A 139 -9.09 1.58 30.98
N LYS A 140 -10.09 1.77 31.83
CA LYS A 140 -10.70 0.69 32.62
C LYS A 140 -11.61 -0.20 31.78
N SER A 141 -12.13 0.30 30.66
CA SER A 141 -12.97 -0.49 29.75
C SER A 141 -12.16 -1.28 28.73
N ILE A 142 -10.87 -0.97 28.54
CA ILE A 142 -9.96 -1.73 27.63
C ILE A 142 -9.69 -3.13 28.19
N GLY A 143 -9.71 -3.32 29.50
CA GLY A 143 -9.55 -4.63 30.16
C GLY A 143 -10.83 -5.45 30.32
N ALA A 144 -12.02 -4.82 30.25
CA ALA A 144 -13.32 -5.50 30.37
C ALA A 144 -13.79 -6.04 28.99
N VAL A 145 -13.13 -7.05 28.51
CA VAL A 145 -13.21 -7.36 27.12
C VAL A 145 -13.90 -8.66 26.80
N ASN A 146 -14.81 -8.59 25.91
CA ASN A 146 -15.21 -9.56 24.88
C ASN A 146 -14.60 -10.97 25.03
N ALA A 147 -14.78 -11.60 26.21
CA ALA A 147 -14.55 -13.02 26.35
C ALA A 147 -15.63 -13.76 25.56
N VAL A 148 -15.24 -14.73 24.76
CA VAL A 148 -16.15 -15.65 24.09
C VAL A 148 -16.17 -16.96 24.84
N ARG A 149 -17.30 -17.64 24.78
CA ARG A 149 -17.49 -18.98 25.34
C ARG A 149 -17.31 -20.03 24.26
N LYS A 150 -16.99 -21.23 24.68
CA LYS A 150 -17.01 -22.39 23.80
C LYS A 150 -18.36 -22.51 23.11
N GLY A 151 -18.36 -22.59 21.77
CA GLY A 151 -19.56 -22.65 20.93
C GLY A 151 -20.01 -21.30 20.35
N ASP A 152 -19.38 -20.17 20.76
CA ASP A 152 -19.71 -18.87 20.20
C ASP A 152 -19.14 -18.73 18.79
N VAL A 153 -19.93 -18.12 17.88
CA VAL A 153 -19.49 -17.76 16.53
C VAL A 153 -18.67 -16.49 16.62
N ILE A 154 -17.40 -16.57 16.22
CA ILE A 154 -16.46 -15.44 16.29
C ILE A 154 -16.25 -14.74 14.95
N ALA A 155 -16.50 -15.41 13.83
CA ALA A 155 -16.42 -14.79 12.51
C ALA A 155 -17.36 -15.43 11.50
N VAL A 156 -17.88 -14.61 10.59
CA VAL A 156 -18.70 -15.04 9.45
C VAL A 156 -18.15 -14.42 8.16
N LYS A 157 -18.00 -15.25 7.14
CA LYS A 157 -17.61 -14.82 5.80
C LYS A 157 -18.87 -14.65 4.95
N HIS A 158 -19.04 -13.48 4.37
CA HIS A 158 -20.02 -13.17 3.32
C HIS A 158 -19.36 -13.35 1.97
N VAL A 159 -19.94 -14.24 1.15
CA VAL A 159 -19.40 -14.54 -0.20
C VAL A 159 -19.90 -13.48 -1.16
N GLY A 160 -18.97 -12.84 -1.84
CA GLY A 160 -19.24 -11.89 -2.92
C GLY A 160 -19.65 -12.57 -4.24
N THR A 161 -19.85 -11.80 -5.29
CA THR A 161 -20.27 -12.26 -6.62
C THR A 161 -19.08 -12.32 -7.59
N GLU A 162 -19.18 -13.17 -8.62
CA GLU A 162 -18.09 -13.27 -9.62
C GLU A 162 -18.17 -12.18 -10.71
N GLY A 163 -19.30 -11.47 -10.80
CA GLY A 163 -19.58 -10.51 -11.85
C GLY A 163 -19.98 -11.18 -13.19
N GLU A 164 -20.43 -10.39 -14.11
CA GLU A 164 -20.85 -10.83 -15.45
C GLU A 164 -20.11 -10.04 -16.54
N ASN A 165 -19.55 -10.75 -17.51
CA ASN A 165 -18.91 -10.10 -18.63
C ASN A 165 -19.94 -9.38 -19.50
N GLY A 166 -19.55 -8.23 -20.01
CA GLY A 166 -20.27 -7.50 -21.04
C GLY A 166 -19.89 -7.96 -22.46
N CYS A 167 -20.57 -7.35 -23.44
CA CYS A 167 -20.28 -7.59 -24.85
C CYS A 167 -20.53 -6.30 -25.64
N ASP A 168 -19.63 -5.90 -26.52
CA ASP A 168 -19.82 -4.77 -27.41
C ASP A 168 -20.69 -5.15 -28.63
N VAL A 169 -21.05 -4.18 -29.47
CA VAL A 169 -21.88 -4.42 -30.66
C VAL A 169 -21.19 -5.30 -31.71
N TYR A 170 -19.86 -5.46 -31.63
CA TYR A 170 -19.09 -6.35 -32.51
C TYR A 170 -18.98 -7.77 -31.98
N GLY A 171 -19.62 -8.09 -30.83
CA GLY A 171 -19.53 -9.41 -30.22
C GLY A 171 -18.27 -9.63 -29.39
N LYS A 172 -17.44 -8.59 -29.17
CA LYS A 172 -16.25 -8.69 -28.36
C LYS A 172 -16.61 -8.65 -26.87
N ILE A 173 -16.13 -9.66 -26.13
CA ILE A 173 -16.36 -9.74 -24.69
C ILE A 173 -15.61 -8.62 -23.96
N ILE A 174 -16.32 -7.87 -23.15
CA ILE A 174 -15.79 -6.88 -22.21
C ILE A 174 -15.72 -7.56 -20.85
N LYS A 175 -14.49 -7.82 -20.37
CA LYS A 175 -14.29 -8.53 -19.10
C LYS A 175 -14.73 -7.65 -17.93
N CYS A 176 -15.53 -8.21 -17.03
CA CYS A 176 -15.79 -7.64 -15.71
C CYS A 176 -14.59 -7.84 -14.78
N GLN A 177 -14.49 -7.03 -13.74
CA GLN A 177 -13.58 -7.29 -12.63
C GLN A 177 -14.22 -8.37 -11.74
N LYS A 178 -13.49 -9.45 -11.50
CA LYS A 178 -13.96 -10.51 -10.61
C LYS A 178 -13.78 -10.07 -9.17
N GLY A 179 -14.77 -10.30 -8.32
CA GLY A 179 -14.67 -10.11 -6.88
C GLY A 179 -13.54 -10.96 -6.29
N LYS A 180 -12.78 -10.39 -5.34
CA LYS A 180 -11.69 -11.08 -4.65
C LYS A 180 -12.24 -12.12 -3.70
N LYS A 181 -11.70 -13.33 -3.76
CA LYS A 181 -12.08 -14.43 -2.85
C LYS A 181 -11.16 -14.46 -1.64
N LEU A 182 -11.73 -14.40 -0.45
CA LEU A 182 -11.03 -14.50 0.82
C LEU A 182 -11.17 -15.93 1.39
N LYS A 183 -10.07 -16.41 2.00
CA LYS A 183 -10.09 -17.68 2.75
C LYS A 183 -10.21 -17.35 4.23
N LEU A 184 -11.29 -17.83 4.88
CA LEU A 184 -11.46 -17.79 6.32
C LEU A 184 -10.68 -18.96 6.94
N LYS A 185 -9.93 -18.69 8.02
CA LYS A 185 -9.10 -19.70 8.70
C LYS A 185 -9.39 -19.70 10.20
N ALA A 186 -9.40 -20.88 10.79
CA ALA A 186 -9.42 -21.08 12.23
C ALA A 186 -8.00 -21.39 12.73
N GLY A 187 -7.55 -20.65 13.74
CA GLY A 187 -6.32 -20.86 14.48
C GLY A 187 -6.56 -21.57 15.81
N THR A 188 -5.61 -21.45 16.74
CA THR A 188 -5.71 -22.06 18.07
C THR A 188 -6.97 -21.60 18.81
N GLY A 189 -7.65 -22.52 19.48
CA GLY A 189 -8.90 -22.22 20.20
C GLY A 189 -10.13 -22.05 19.33
N CYS A 190 -10.05 -22.28 18.03
CA CYS A 190 -11.13 -22.12 17.06
C CYS A 190 -11.26 -23.32 16.14
N ILE A 191 -12.43 -23.46 15.54
CA ILE A 191 -12.70 -24.44 14.48
C ILE A 191 -13.56 -23.80 13.38
N LEU A 192 -13.35 -24.24 12.14
CA LEU A 192 -14.29 -23.95 11.06
C LEU A 192 -15.52 -24.85 11.19
N LYS A 193 -16.66 -24.28 11.57
CA LYS A 193 -17.94 -25.00 11.62
C LYS A 193 -18.41 -25.37 10.22
N ASP A 194 -18.19 -24.45 9.28
CA ASP A 194 -18.42 -24.62 7.85
C ASP A 194 -17.40 -23.77 7.06
N LYS A 195 -17.55 -23.67 5.73
CA LYS A 195 -16.63 -22.90 4.88
C LYS A 195 -16.65 -21.39 5.15
N ASN A 196 -17.67 -20.89 5.86
CA ASN A 196 -17.94 -19.47 6.05
C ASN A 196 -18.04 -19.05 7.51
N THR A 197 -17.92 -19.97 8.49
CA THR A 197 -18.14 -19.66 9.89
C THR A 197 -17.01 -20.22 10.76
N VAL A 198 -16.46 -19.40 11.65
CA VAL A 198 -15.50 -19.82 12.69
C VAL A 198 -16.19 -19.79 14.05
N GLU A 199 -16.02 -20.87 14.83
CA GLU A 199 -16.58 -21.06 16.17
C GLU A 199 -15.45 -21.29 17.19
N ALA A 200 -15.63 -20.77 18.42
CA ALA A 200 -14.71 -20.99 19.53
C ALA A 200 -14.86 -22.40 20.11
N ILE A 201 -13.74 -23.09 20.35
CA ILE A 201 -13.73 -24.41 21.02
C ILE A 201 -13.30 -24.37 22.48
N ILE A 202 -12.84 -23.19 22.94
CA ILE A 202 -12.46 -22.89 24.32
C ILE A 202 -13.04 -21.53 24.73
N ASP A 203 -13.19 -21.32 26.04
CA ASP A 203 -13.47 -20.01 26.60
C ASP A 203 -12.20 -19.15 26.56
N GLY A 204 -12.31 -17.88 26.18
CA GLY A 204 -11.15 -17.00 26.15
C GLY A 204 -11.36 -15.69 25.39
N LYS A 205 -10.27 -15.00 25.11
CA LYS A 205 -10.27 -13.76 24.36
C LYS A 205 -10.11 -14.07 22.87
N PRO A 206 -11.06 -13.64 22.02
CA PRO A 206 -10.92 -13.78 20.58
C PRO A 206 -9.92 -12.78 20.02
N SER A 207 -9.14 -13.20 19.02
CA SER A 207 -8.24 -12.33 18.26
C SER A 207 -8.25 -12.70 16.79
N VAL A 208 -7.79 -11.77 15.94
CA VAL A 208 -7.71 -11.97 14.49
C VAL A 208 -6.36 -11.50 13.97
N GLN A 209 -5.76 -12.33 13.13
CA GLN A 209 -4.53 -11.98 12.38
C GLN A 209 -4.77 -12.24 10.90
N GLY A 210 -4.96 -11.17 10.13
CA GLY A 210 -5.39 -11.28 8.74
C GLY A 210 -6.77 -11.94 8.63
N ASN A 211 -6.84 -13.13 8.05
CA ASN A 211 -8.07 -13.91 7.89
C ASN A 211 -8.14 -15.14 8.82
N THR A 212 -7.24 -15.21 9.81
CA THR A 212 -7.17 -16.31 10.78
C THR A 212 -7.67 -15.83 12.14
N PHE A 213 -8.60 -16.56 12.74
CA PHE A 213 -9.24 -16.25 14.02
C PHE A 213 -8.75 -17.20 15.10
N TYR A 214 -8.46 -16.65 16.28
CA TYR A 214 -7.92 -17.37 17.44
C TYR A 214 -8.77 -17.07 18.66
N VAL A 215 -8.77 -17.99 19.63
CA VAL A 215 -9.24 -17.75 21.00
C VAL A 215 -8.12 -18.16 21.94
N HIS A 216 -7.67 -17.22 22.77
CA HIS A 216 -6.58 -17.42 23.72
C HIS A 216 -7.11 -17.39 25.15
N GLN A 217 -6.52 -18.23 26.01
CA GLN A 217 -6.75 -18.11 27.43
C GLN A 217 -6.03 -16.88 27.98
N VAL A 218 -6.61 -16.20 28.96
CA VAL A 218 -6.02 -15.04 29.63
C VAL A 218 -5.40 -15.51 30.95
N HIS A 219 -4.14 -15.12 31.22
CA HIS A 219 -3.47 -15.34 32.49
C HIS A 219 -3.45 -14.04 33.29
N GLU A 220 -4.23 -13.99 34.38
CA GLU A 220 -4.33 -12.82 35.25
C GLU A 220 -3.45 -12.97 36.49
N ILE A 221 -2.68 -11.92 36.83
CA ILE A 221 -1.83 -11.83 38.01
C ILE A 221 -2.30 -10.63 38.84
N ASN A 222 -2.90 -10.88 40.00
CA ASN A 222 -3.53 -9.85 40.84
C ASN A 222 -2.57 -8.98 41.63
N GLY A 223 -1.26 -9.22 41.57
CA GLY A 223 -0.20 -8.48 42.27
C GLY A 223 0.96 -8.14 41.37
N ASP A 224 2.09 -7.79 41.99
CA ASP A 224 3.33 -7.53 41.30
C ASP A 224 3.97 -8.83 40.81
N VAL A 225 4.69 -8.75 39.70
CA VAL A 225 5.62 -9.78 39.25
C VAL A 225 6.97 -9.47 39.86
N ASP A 226 7.37 -10.24 40.85
CA ASP A 226 8.60 -10.11 41.62
C ASP A 226 9.31 -11.45 41.83
N LEU A 227 10.29 -11.50 42.73
CA LEU A 227 11.01 -12.74 43.05
C LEU A 227 10.11 -13.85 43.61
N SER A 228 8.97 -13.49 44.23
CA SER A 228 8.00 -14.48 44.77
C SER A 228 7.13 -15.08 43.68
N THR A 229 6.77 -14.28 42.67
CA THR A 229 5.99 -14.70 41.49
C THR A 229 6.91 -15.41 40.49
N GLY A 230 8.18 -14.99 40.40
CA GLY A 230 9.13 -15.45 39.40
C GLY A 230 8.86 -14.88 38.00
N ASN A 231 9.60 -15.37 37.01
CA ASN A 231 9.41 -14.98 35.62
C ASN A 231 8.10 -15.52 35.06
N VAL A 232 7.41 -14.70 34.27
CA VAL A 232 6.14 -15.07 33.64
C VAL A 232 6.39 -15.46 32.17
N LYS A 233 5.97 -16.67 31.78
CA LYS A 233 5.96 -17.11 30.39
C LYS A 233 4.63 -17.77 30.08
N PHE A 234 3.84 -17.16 29.20
CA PHE A 234 2.52 -17.64 28.85
C PHE A 234 2.24 -17.53 27.34
N ILE A 235 1.51 -18.49 26.79
CA ILE A 235 1.27 -18.57 25.34
C ILE A 235 0.11 -17.69 24.85
N GLY A 236 -0.77 -17.25 25.76
CA GLY A 236 -1.93 -16.40 25.49
C GLY A 236 -1.71 -14.96 25.95
N ASP A 237 -2.83 -14.31 26.35
CA ASP A 237 -2.80 -12.95 26.92
C ASP A 237 -2.37 -12.98 28.38
N VAL A 238 -1.67 -11.92 28.80
CA VAL A 238 -1.28 -11.73 30.20
C VAL A 238 -1.77 -10.38 30.69
N VAL A 239 -2.43 -10.35 31.85
CA VAL A 239 -2.85 -9.15 32.54
C VAL A 239 -2.22 -9.12 33.93
N ILE A 240 -1.42 -8.09 34.21
CA ILE A 240 -0.75 -7.89 35.50
C ILE A 240 -1.35 -6.65 36.15
N HIS A 241 -2.17 -6.83 37.20
CA HIS A 241 -2.80 -5.73 37.94
C HIS A 241 -1.83 -4.98 38.85
N GLY A 242 -0.64 -5.51 39.05
CA GLY A 242 0.50 -4.86 39.71
C GLY A 242 1.50 -4.30 38.73
N GLY A 243 2.74 -4.14 39.22
CA GLY A 243 3.92 -3.79 38.44
C GLY A 243 4.81 -4.99 38.15
N VAL A 244 5.92 -4.74 37.43
CA VAL A 244 6.98 -5.71 37.23
C VAL A 244 8.27 -5.18 37.84
N LYS A 245 8.82 -5.93 38.78
CA LYS A 245 9.97 -5.51 39.57
C LYS A 245 11.29 -5.93 38.95
N GLU A 246 12.37 -5.36 39.51
CA GLU A 246 13.75 -5.56 39.03
C GLU A 246 14.15 -7.02 38.81
N GLY A 247 14.77 -7.29 37.67
CA GLY A 247 15.28 -8.59 37.30
C GLY A 247 14.26 -9.55 36.72
N MET A 248 12.97 -9.19 36.71
CA MET A 248 11.91 -10.05 36.20
C MET A 248 11.82 -10.03 34.69
N LYS A 249 11.38 -11.17 34.13
CA LYS A 249 11.12 -11.36 32.71
C LYS A 249 9.67 -11.76 32.49
N VAL A 250 8.99 -11.03 31.62
CA VAL A 250 7.64 -11.37 31.20
C VAL A 250 7.64 -11.67 29.70
N LYS A 251 7.28 -12.90 29.31
CA LYS A 251 7.13 -13.30 27.92
C LYS A 251 5.68 -13.75 27.66
N CYS A 252 4.99 -13.02 26.80
CA CYS A 252 3.60 -13.22 26.45
C CYS A 252 3.48 -13.66 24.98
N GLY A 253 2.66 -14.66 24.71
CA GLY A 253 2.44 -15.17 23.35
C GLY A 253 1.42 -14.35 22.55
N ASN A 254 0.66 -13.46 23.20
CA ASN A 254 -0.28 -12.54 22.58
C ASN A 254 -0.20 -11.17 23.27
N ASP A 255 -1.32 -10.56 23.67
CA ASP A 255 -1.36 -9.22 24.27
C ASP A 255 -0.94 -9.21 25.74
N LEU A 256 -0.29 -8.13 26.16
CA LEU A 256 0.16 -7.90 27.53
C LEU A 256 -0.35 -6.56 28.05
N VAL A 257 -0.98 -6.61 29.23
CA VAL A 257 -1.41 -5.41 29.96
C VAL A 257 -0.72 -5.41 31.34
N ILE A 258 -0.13 -4.27 31.71
CA ILE A 258 0.48 -4.02 33.03
C ILE A 258 -0.10 -2.72 33.55
N ASP A 259 -0.82 -2.78 34.68
CA ASP A 259 -1.54 -1.62 35.20
C ASP A 259 -0.61 -0.60 35.89
N ARG A 260 0.51 -1.07 36.45
CA ARG A 260 1.44 -0.24 37.22
C ARG A 260 2.84 -0.14 36.59
N GLU A 261 3.83 0.19 37.42
CA GLU A 261 5.20 0.47 36.98
C GLU A 261 5.97 -0.78 36.54
N VAL A 262 6.96 -0.57 35.67
CA VAL A 262 7.95 -1.57 35.23
C VAL A 262 9.34 -1.04 35.52
N GLU A 263 10.10 -1.75 36.34
CA GLU A 263 11.42 -1.34 36.80
C GLU A 263 12.47 -2.41 36.51
N ARG A 264 13.54 -2.04 35.79
CA ARG A 264 14.69 -2.89 35.43
C ARG A 264 14.31 -4.32 35.02
N ALA A 265 13.30 -4.41 34.15
CA ALA A 265 12.72 -5.66 33.70
C ALA A 265 12.78 -5.84 32.18
N ASP A 266 12.70 -7.10 31.76
CA ASP A 266 12.64 -7.48 30.34
C ASP A 266 11.21 -7.93 29.98
N ILE A 267 10.53 -7.17 29.17
CA ILE A 267 9.13 -7.41 28.76
C ILE A 267 9.08 -7.72 27.27
N SER A 268 8.42 -8.82 26.90
CA SER A 268 8.22 -9.19 25.50
C SER A 268 6.84 -9.78 25.29
N ALA A 269 6.11 -9.27 24.31
CA ALA A 269 4.82 -9.83 23.87
C ALA A 269 4.83 -10.01 22.34
N ALA A 270 4.22 -11.09 21.85
CA ALA A 270 4.02 -11.25 20.42
C ALA A 270 2.89 -10.34 19.91
N GLY A 271 1.91 -9.99 20.75
CA GLY A 271 0.87 -9.01 20.54
C GLY A 271 1.21 -7.64 21.09
N SER A 272 0.18 -6.81 21.26
CA SER A 272 0.29 -5.43 21.75
C SER A 272 0.64 -5.36 23.25
N ILE A 273 1.36 -4.32 23.64
CA ILE A 273 1.73 -4.07 25.04
C ILE A 273 1.09 -2.77 25.50
N THR A 274 0.41 -2.80 26.64
CA THR A 274 -0.11 -1.61 27.31
C THR A 274 0.42 -1.54 28.73
N ILE A 275 1.12 -0.43 29.08
CA ILE A 275 1.69 -0.21 30.41
C ILE A 275 1.15 1.13 30.95
N GLY A 276 0.31 1.06 32.00
CA GLY A 276 -0.33 2.23 32.61
C GLY A 276 0.61 3.04 33.49
N GLY A 277 1.61 2.42 34.10
CA GLY A 277 2.59 3.04 34.97
C GLY A 277 3.84 3.58 34.27
N SER A 278 4.83 3.98 35.08
CA SER A 278 6.14 4.42 34.60
C SER A 278 7.02 3.22 34.26
N ILE A 279 7.84 3.39 33.23
CA ILE A 279 8.85 2.40 32.81
C ILE A 279 10.22 3.00 33.11
N VAL A 280 11.04 2.31 33.91
CA VAL A 280 12.38 2.78 34.29
C VAL A 280 13.41 1.69 34.01
N ALA A 281 14.50 2.05 33.33
CA ALA A 281 15.66 1.20 33.05
C ALA A 281 15.29 -0.19 32.52
N SER A 282 14.24 -0.28 31.68
CA SER A 282 13.64 -1.54 31.25
C SER A 282 13.69 -1.72 29.74
N LYS A 283 13.51 -2.97 29.29
CA LYS A 283 13.44 -3.33 27.87
C LYS A 283 12.04 -3.83 27.53
N ILE A 284 11.39 -3.22 26.53
CA ILE A 284 10.03 -3.53 26.12
C ILE A 284 10.01 -3.87 24.61
N TYR A 285 9.52 -5.04 24.26
CA TYR A 285 9.47 -5.53 22.87
C TYR A 285 8.04 -5.97 22.52
N GLY A 286 7.31 -5.14 21.77
CA GLY A 286 5.99 -5.44 21.22
C GLY A 286 6.10 -5.98 19.80
N GLY A 287 5.49 -7.15 19.54
CA GLY A 287 5.57 -7.86 18.26
C GLY A 287 6.61 -8.97 18.21
N GLY A 288 7.24 -9.29 19.35
CA GLY A 288 8.12 -10.46 19.49
C GLY A 288 9.18 -10.59 18.40
N ASP A 289 9.17 -11.70 17.66
CA ASP A 289 10.13 -11.96 16.60
C ASP A 289 9.94 -11.09 15.35
N ASN A 290 8.78 -10.45 15.17
CA ASN A 290 8.57 -9.52 14.06
C ASN A 290 9.50 -8.30 14.15
N VAL A 291 9.76 -7.77 15.35
CA VAL A 291 10.72 -6.67 15.54
C VAL A 291 12.11 -7.07 15.06
N LYS A 292 12.57 -8.25 15.43
CA LYS A 292 13.88 -8.78 15.00
C LYS A 292 13.95 -8.93 13.47
N LYS A 293 12.87 -9.47 12.86
CA LYS A 293 12.79 -9.61 11.40
C LYS A 293 12.80 -8.26 10.70
N LEU A 294 12.08 -7.26 11.22
CA LEU A 294 12.07 -5.91 10.67
C LEU A 294 13.45 -5.25 10.72
N HIS A 295 14.17 -5.37 11.83
CA HIS A 295 15.57 -4.91 11.94
C HIS A 295 16.47 -5.59 10.93
N ALA A 296 16.38 -6.92 10.81
CA ALA A 296 17.15 -7.68 9.84
C ALA A 296 16.85 -7.21 8.40
N VAL A 297 15.58 -7.02 8.05
CA VAL A 297 15.16 -6.51 6.73
C VAL A 297 15.75 -5.12 6.45
N GLU A 298 15.76 -4.23 7.44
CA GLU A 298 16.35 -2.89 7.29
C GLU A 298 17.86 -2.97 7.03
N HIS A 299 18.59 -3.77 7.82
CA HIS A 299 20.02 -3.97 7.63
C HIS A 299 20.33 -4.62 6.28
N LEU A 300 19.57 -5.64 5.88
CA LEU A 300 19.73 -6.34 4.59
C LEU A 300 19.46 -5.39 3.41
N LYS A 301 18.43 -4.54 3.46
CA LYS A 301 18.15 -3.55 2.42
C LYS A 301 19.27 -2.51 2.28
N LYS A 302 19.74 -1.95 3.41
CA LYS A 302 20.87 -1.01 3.43
C LYS A 302 22.15 -1.66 2.91
N PHE A 303 22.38 -2.92 3.26
CA PHE A 303 23.52 -3.69 2.80
C PHE A 303 23.50 -3.88 1.28
N ASN A 304 22.39 -4.33 0.71
CA ASN A 304 22.25 -4.46 -0.75
C ASN A 304 22.49 -3.16 -1.49
N GLN A 305 21.87 -2.07 -1.04
CA GLN A 305 22.06 -0.75 -1.66
C GLN A 305 23.53 -0.31 -1.69
N ASN A 306 24.30 -0.60 -0.63
CA ASN A 306 25.71 -0.27 -0.58
C ASN A 306 26.56 -1.27 -1.36
N LEU A 307 26.14 -2.53 -1.47
CA LEU A 307 26.80 -3.55 -2.28
C LEU A 307 26.66 -3.23 -3.78
N ASP A 308 25.48 -2.82 -4.23
CA ASP A 308 25.26 -2.33 -5.59
C ASP A 308 26.16 -1.12 -5.94
N LYS A 309 26.24 -0.15 -5.02
CA LYS A 309 27.14 1.00 -5.18
C LYS A 309 28.62 0.58 -5.22
N LEU A 310 29.04 -0.39 -4.42
CA LEU A 310 30.39 -0.95 -4.46
C LEU A 310 30.66 -1.55 -5.84
N MET A 311 29.77 -2.37 -6.38
CA MET A 311 29.91 -2.99 -7.69
C MET A 311 30.02 -1.95 -8.81
N GLN A 312 29.18 -0.91 -8.79
CA GLN A 312 29.25 0.21 -9.75
C GLN A 312 30.63 0.89 -9.71
N VAL A 313 31.15 1.18 -8.52
CA VAL A 313 32.49 1.79 -8.38
C VAL A 313 33.60 0.85 -8.83
N VAL A 314 33.50 -0.47 -8.60
CA VAL A 314 34.46 -1.44 -9.14
C VAL A 314 34.44 -1.45 -10.66
N ASP A 315 33.26 -1.42 -11.26
CA ASP A 315 33.09 -1.37 -12.72
C ASP A 315 33.68 -0.09 -13.32
N GLU A 316 33.43 1.08 -12.69
CA GLU A 316 34.01 2.36 -13.08
C GLU A 316 35.57 2.34 -13.01
N ILE A 317 36.13 1.82 -11.90
CA ILE A 317 37.59 1.72 -11.72
C ILE A 317 38.21 0.86 -12.82
N LYS A 318 37.57 -0.25 -13.19
CA LYS A 318 38.02 -1.14 -14.27
C LYS A 318 37.87 -0.48 -15.64
N SER A 319 36.73 0.12 -15.94
CA SER A 319 36.45 0.74 -17.23
C SER A 319 37.40 1.89 -17.53
N TYR A 320 37.76 2.69 -16.53
CA TYR A 320 38.69 3.83 -16.67
C TYR A 320 40.14 3.52 -16.32
N ASN A 321 40.44 2.24 -15.94
CA ASN A 321 41.79 1.79 -15.57
C ASN A 321 42.47 2.65 -14.49
N LEU A 322 41.69 3.11 -13.48
CA LEU A 322 42.12 4.12 -12.51
C LEU A 322 43.21 3.64 -11.54
N LEU A 323 43.37 2.33 -11.33
CA LEU A 323 44.34 1.73 -10.39
C LEU A 323 45.47 0.96 -11.09
N GLY A 324 45.58 1.05 -12.43
CA GLY A 324 46.57 0.33 -13.24
C GLY A 324 46.20 -1.12 -13.53
N CYS A 325 46.79 -1.73 -14.57
CA CYS A 325 46.40 -3.03 -15.12
C CYS A 325 46.72 -4.26 -14.24
N ASN A 326 47.28 -4.10 -13.05
CA ASN A 326 47.83 -5.20 -12.27
C ASN A 326 47.01 -5.62 -11.01
N LYS A 327 45.87 -5.00 -10.74
CA LYS A 327 45.07 -5.37 -9.55
C LYS A 327 43.88 -6.24 -9.93
N SER A 328 43.72 -7.32 -9.16
CA SER A 328 42.55 -8.19 -9.28
C SER A 328 41.28 -7.53 -8.74
N ASP A 329 40.10 -7.98 -9.19
CA ASP A 329 38.81 -7.47 -8.70
C ASP A 329 38.71 -7.57 -7.17
N GLY A 330 39.19 -8.66 -6.59
CA GLY A 330 39.21 -8.88 -5.14
C GLY A 330 40.07 -7.87 -4.38
N GLU A 331 41.23 -7.47 -4.94
CA GLU A 331 42.08 -6.44 -4.33
C GLU A 331 41.40 -5.06 -4.40
N ILE A 332 40.75 -4.73 -5.52
CA ILE A 332 39.97 -3.49 -5.67
C ILE A 332 38.83 -3.46 -4.64
N ILE A 333 38.05 -4.55 -4.53
CA ILE A 333 36.97 -4.67 -3.56
C ILE A 333 37.50 -4.47 -2.14
N LYS A 334 38.61 -5.11 -1.78
CA LYS A 334 39.23 -4.97 -0.45
C LYS A 334 39.58 -3.52 -0.14
N ILE A 335 40.25 -2.84 -1.06
CA ILE A 335 40.64 -1.44 -0.89
C ILE A 335 39.38 -0.56 -0.69
N LEU A 336 38.32 -0.80 -1.46
CA LEU A 336 37.07 -0.07 -1.35
C LEU A 336 36.34 -0.31 -0.03
N LEU A 337 36.30 -1.55 0.45
CA LEU A 337 35.71 -1.90 1.74
C LEU A 337 36.47 -1.26 2.92
N GLU A 338 37.78 -1.19 2.85
CA GLU A 338 38.62 -0.61 3.91
C GLU A 338 38.59 0.93 3.94
N ASN A 339 38.27 1.59 2.80
CA ASN A 339 38.31 3.04 2.70
C ASN A 339 36.91 3.68 2.53
N LYS A 340 36.24 3.43 1.41
CA LYS A 340 35.01 4.11 1.01
C LYS A 340 33.73 3.43 1.54
N PHE A 341 33.74 2.08 1.63
CA PHE A 341 32.56 1.29 1.98
C PHE A 341 32.68 0.58 3.35
N LYS A 342 33.32 1.20 4.34
CA LYS A 342 33.43 0.68 5.72
C LYS A 342 32.07 0.36 6.33
N ILE A 343 31.02 1.02 5.88
CA ILE A 343 29.63 0.78 6.31
C ILE A 343 29.17 -0.64 5.99
N LEU A 344 29.63 -1.24 4.87
CA LEU A 344 29.28 -2.61 4.50
C LEU A 344 29.80 -3.62 5.52
N LEU A 345 31.00 -3.43 6.04
CA LEU A 345 31.57 -4.32 7.07
C LEU A 345 30.78 -4.24 8.37
N ARG A 346 30.37 -3.02 8.77
CA ARG A 346 29.53 -2.82 9.97
C ARG A 346 28.13 -3.42 9.79
N LEU A 347 27.50 -3.20 8.63
CA LEU A 347 26.21 -3.81 8.31
C LEU A 347 26.30 -5.33 8.25
N GLY A 348 27.41 -5.87 7.72
CA GLY A 348 27.66 -7.30 7.71
C GLY A 348 27.71 -7.92 9.12
N ILE A 349 28.36 -7.22 10.07
CA ILE A 349 28.38 -7.66 11.48
C ILE A 349 26.97 -7.64 12.08
N ASN A 350 26.20 -6.59 11.82
CA ASN A 350 24.83 -6.49 12.30
C ASN A 350 23.94 -7.61 11.72
N ILE A 351 24.05 -7.86 10.41
CA ILE A 351 23.31 -8.95 9.73
C ILE A 351 23.67 -10.31 10.34
N ILE A 352 24.94 -10.56 10.60
CA ILE A 352 25.36 -11.81 11.27
C ILE A 352 24.71 -11.94 12.64
N ALA A 353 24.68 -10.87 13.43
CA ALA A 353 24.03 -10.86 14.75
C ALA A 353 22.52 -11.09 14.63
N ASP A 354 21.84 -10.40 13.70
CA ASP A 354 20.39 -10.51 13.48
C ASP A 354 19.97 -11.90 13.03
N LEU A 355 20.70 -12.50 12.06
CA LEU A 355 20.37 -13.81 11.52
C LEU A 355 20.66 -14.92 12.54
N ASN A 356 21.78 -14.83 13.29
CA ASN A 356 22.09 -15.79 14.35
C ASN A 356 21.07 -15.73 15.51
N ALA A 357 20.52 -14.55 15.83
CA ALA A 357 19.49 -14.40 16.85
C ALA A 357 18.12 -14.99 16.46
N GLN A 358 17.93 -15.33 15.19
CA GLN A 358 16.69 -15.89 14.65
C GLN A 358 16.79 -17.38 14.31
N ASN A 359 18.01 -17.93 14.18
CA ASN A 359 18.20 -19.35 13.91
C ASN A 359 18.06 -20.15 15.22
N GLU A 360 17.04 -20.99 15.28
CA GLU A 360 16.86 -21.99 16.34
C GLU A 360 17.62 -23.32 16.05
N GLU A 361 18.10 -23.50 14.82
CA GLU A 361 18.85 -24.68 14.39
C GLU A 361 20.34 -24.35 14.29
N ASP A 362 21.21 -25.34 14.57
CA ASP A 362 22.68 -25.24 14.54
C ASP A 362 23.28 -25.02 13.13
N SER A 363 22.47 -24.76 12.11
CA SER A 363 22.94 -24.55 10.74
C SER A 363 23.26 -23.08 10.48
N GLU A 364 24.49 -22.81 10.03
CA GLU A 364 24.91 -21.45 9.65
C GLU A 364 24.19 -21.00 8.35
N ASP A 365 23.55 -19.82 8.38
CA ASP A 365 22.90 -19.23 7.23
C ASP A 365 23.93 -18.94 6.11
N ASP A 366 23.57 -19.25 4.87
CA ASP A 366 24.47 -19.08 3.71
C ASP A 366 24.95 -17.63 3.54
N ILE A 367 24.10 -16.64 3.86
CA ILE A 367 24.46 -15.22 3.83
C ILE A 367 25.53 -14.93 4.89
N VAL A 368 25.36 -15.46 6.09
CA VAL A 368 26.33 -15.32 7.19
C VAL A 368 27.67 -15.90 6.79
N ARG A 369 27.66 -17.10 6.22
CA ARG A 369 28.86 -17.77 5.75
C ARG A 369 29.54 -16.96 4.64
N TYR A 370 28.79 -16.45 3.67
CA TYR A 370 29.34 -15.64 2.58
C TYR A 370 29.98 -14.35 3.10
N ILE A 371 29.30 -13.61 3.97
CA ILE A 371 29.83 -12.37 4.55
C ILE A 371 31.14 -12.63 5.30
N LYS A 372 31.18 -13.67 6.17
CA LYS A 372 32.40 -14.02 6.94
C LYS A 372 33.57 -14.42 6.04
N THR A 373 33.31 -15.23 5.02
CA THR A 373 34.38 -15.83 4.21
C THR A 373 34.83 -14.96 3.04
N ARG A 374 33.93 -14.11 2.48
CA ARG A 374 34.20 -13.38 1.26
C ARG A 374 34.31 -11.87 1.44
N LEU A 375 33.72 -11.29 2.50
CA LEU A 375 33.73 -9.84 2.69
C LEU A 375 34.58 -9.37 3.88
N MET A 376 34.92 -10.27 4.82
CA MET A 376 35.70 -9.89 6.00
C MET A 376 37.18 -10.31 5.89
N GLY A 377 38.06 -9.50 6.49
CA GLY A 377 39.49 -9.79 6.55
C GLY A 377 40.16 -9.90 5.18
N MET A 378 40.72 -11.06 4.87
CA MET A 378 41.35 -11.34 3.56
C MET A 378 40.38 -11.97 2.55
N GLY A 379 39.15 -12.23 2.96
CA GLY A 379 38.11 -12.85 2.11
C GLY A 379 37.92 -12.17 0.74
N PRO A 380 37.84 -10.82 0.65
CA PRO A 380 37.65 -10.15 -0.62
C PRO A 380 38.68 -10.49 -1.69
N VAL A 381 39.96 -10.74 -1.30
CA VAL A 381 41.02 -11.07 -2.25
C VAL A 381 40.77 -12.39 -2.99
N SER A 382 39.92 -13.26 -2.43
CA SER A 382 39.57 -14.55 -3.06
C SER A 382 38.52 -14.39 -4.19
N ILE A 383 37.90 -13.22 -4.35
CA ILE A 383 36.92 -12.93 -5.38
C ILE A 383 37.65 -12.71 -6.72
N LYS A 384 37.40 -13.59 -7.68
CA LYS A 384 38.07 -13.54 -9.00
C LYS A 384 37.38 -12.53 -9.92
N ASN A 385 36.04 -12.45 -9.85
CA ASN A 385 35.24 -11.53 -10.61
C ASN A 385 34.24 -10.83 -9.68
N TYR A 386 34.15 -9.50 -9.74
CA TYR A 386 33.22 -8.71 -8.91
C TYR A 386 31.76 -9.10 -9.13
N LEU A 387 31.39 -9.68 -10.30
CA LEU A 387 30.04 -10.19 -10.57
C LEU A 387 29.64 -11.38 -9.68
N GLU A 388 30.60 -12.04 -9.00
CA GLU A 388 30.29 -13.08 -8.00
C GLU A 388 29.47 -12.50 -6.83
N LEU A 389 29.56 -11.19 -6.58
CA LEU A 389 28.74 -10.52 -5.56
C LEU A 389 27.24 -10.52 -5.87
N ASN A 390 26.82 -10.77 -7.13
CA ASN A 390 25.41 -10.92 -7.49
C ASN A 390 24.75 -12.10 -6.77
N GLU A 391 25.48 -13.19 -6.55
CA GLU A 391 24.98 -14.35 -5.79
C GLU A 391 24.57 -13.94 -4.36
N LEU A 392 25.39 -13.10 -3.72
CA LEU A 392 25.07 -12.56 -2.40
C LEU A 392 23.86 -11.62 -2.46
N ILE A 393 23.77 -10.75 -3.46
CA ILE A 393 22.63 -9.85 -3.66
C ILE A 393 21.33 -10.64 -3.81
N ASP A 394 21.34 -11.68 -4.62
CA ASP A 394 20.18 -12.55 -4.84
C ASP A 394 19.78 -13.31 -3.56
N GLY A 395 20.75 -13.83 -2.83
CA GLY A 395 20.52 -14.46 -1.53
C GLY A 395 19.88 -13.49 -0.52
N VAL A 396 20.44 -12.28 -0.40
CA VAL A 396 19.92 -11.22 0.47
C VAL A 396 18.50 -10.81 0.04
N ASN A 397 18.21 -10.64 -1.25
CA ASN A 397 16.87 -10.34 -1.77
C ASN A 397 15.87 -11.47 -1.47
N GLY A 398 16.31 -12.72 -1.59
CA GLY A 398 15.51 -13.89 -1.21
C GLY A 398 15.14 -13.86 0.28
N LYS A 399 16.11 -13.54 1.14
CA LYS A 399 15.90 -13.47 2.60
C LYS A 399 14.99 -12.31 2.99
N ILE A 400 15.14 -11.14 2.35
CA ILE A 400 14.23 -10.00 2.55
C ILE A 400 12.79 -10.42 2.23
N LYS A 401 12.54 -11.01 1.07
CA LYS A 401 11.21 -11.49 0.67
C LYS A 401 10.65 -12.52 1.64
N TYR A 402 11.48 -13.45 2.10
CA TYR A 402 11.09 -14.46 3.09
C TYR A 402 10.62 -13.80 4.40
N PHE A 403 11.41 -12.85 4.94
CA PHE A 403 11.02 -12.13 6.15
C PHE A 403 9.77 -11.30 5.95
N GLU A 404 9.67 -10.52 4.88
CA GLU A 404 8.48 -9.70 4.59
C GLU A 404 7.20 -10.56 4.46
N ASN A 405 7.30 -11.74 3.86
CA ASN A 405 6.16 -12.66 3.72
C ASN A 405 5.79 -13.38 5.03
N THR A 406 6.71 -13.45 5.99
CA THR A 406 6.51 -14.11 7.29
C THR A 406 6.29 -13.14 8.44
N LEU A 407 6.26 -11.82 8.16
CA LEU A 407 5.86 -10.82 9.16
C LEU A 407 4.39 -11.02 9.55
N GLY A 408 4.14 -11.03 10.85
CA GLY A 408 2.79 -10.90 11.39
C GLY A 408 2.27 -9.47 11.22
N LEU A 409 1.03 -9.23 11.63
CA LEU A 409 0.47 -7.89 11.66
C LEU A 409 1.27 -7.00 12.62
N PRO A 410 1.47 -5.71 12.27
CA PRO A 410 2.09 -4.74 13.17
C PRO A 410 1.31 -4.65 14.48
N VAL A 411 2.01 -4.62 15.60
CA VAL A 411 1.41 -4.47 16.93
C VAL A 411 1.90 -3.21 17.60
N ASN A 412 1.08 -2.61 18.45
CA ASN A 412 1.37 -1.33 19.07
C ASN A 412 1.86 -1.49 20.51
N VAL A 413 2.66 -0.53 20.94
CA VAL A 413 3.09 -0.39 22.33
C VAL A 413 2.56 0.93 22.88
N ASN A 414 1.70 0.84 23.90
CA ASN A 414 1.09 2.00 24.57
C ASN A 414 1.71 2.15 25.97
N ILE A 415 2.29 3.32 26.23
CA ILE A 415 2.97 3.60 27.50
C ILE A 415 2.58 4.97 28.04
N SER A 416 2.65 5.13 29.36
CA SER A 416 2.42 6.42 29.99
C SER A 416 3.67 7.29 30.07
N TYR A 417 4.77 6.73 30.56
CA TYR A 417 6.06 7.42 30.72
C TYR A 417 7.20 6.41 30.69
N CYS A 418 8.34 6.82 30.14
CA CYS A 418 9.55 6.00 30.22
C CYS A 418 10.81 6.82 30.48
N GLN A 419 11.78 6.19 31.17
CA GLN A 419 13.07 6.76 31.49
C GLN A 419 14.15 5.68 31.35
N ASP A 420 15.31 6.04 30.76
CA ASP A 420 16.46 5.17 30.58
C ASP A 420 16.11 3.76 30.06
N SER A 421 15.15 3.71 29.14
CA SER A 421 14.53 2.48 28.70
C SER A 421 14.67 2.26 27.20
N ASN A 422 14.61 0.99 26.78
CA ASN A 422 14.61 0.62 25.38
C ASN A 422 13.24 0.03 25.01
N ILE A 423 12.49 0.72 24.14
CA ILE A 423 11.14 0.35 23.74
C ILE A 423 11.11 0.13 22.23
N GLN A 424 10.64 -1.03 21.80
CA GLN A 424 10.54 -1.37 20.40
C GLN A 424 9.17 -1.95 20.08
N SER A 425 8.60 -1.53 18.95
CA SER A 425 7.29 -1.98 18.44
C SER A 425 7.38 -2.35 16.96
N SER A 426 6.76 -3.45 16.57
CA SER A 426 6.61 -3.79 15.15
C SER A 426 5.55 -2.93 14.43
N GLY A 427 4.76 -2.15 15.17
CA GLY A 427 3.83 -1.14 14.71
C GLY A 427 4.19 0.24 15.27
N SER A 428 3.22 0.91 15.88
CA SER A 428 3.37 2.24 16.44
C SER A 428 3.65 2.20 17.95
N VAL A 429 4.29 3.29 18.45
CA VAL A 429 4.43 3.54 19.88
C VAL A 429 3.60 4.78 20.24
N LEU A 430 2.66 4.61 21.18
CA LEU A 430 1.82 5.68 21.70
C LEU A 430 2.23 6.04 23.13
N ILE A 431 2.55 7.31 23.36
CA ILE A 431 2.92 7.84 24.66
C ILE A 431 1.78 8.72 25.19
N THR A 432 1.00 8.16 26.11
CA THR A 432 -0.26 8.75 26.60
C THR A 432 -0.08 9.67 27.83
N GLY A 433 1.10 9.66 28.45
CA GLY A 433 1.36 10.38 29.70
C GLY A 433 2.39 11.51 29.58
N LYS A 434 3.30 11.57 30.54
CA LYS A 434 4.25 12.71 30.70
C LYS A 434 5.33 12.76 29.61
N GLY A 435 5.60 11.67 28.92
CA GLY A 435 6.60 11.62 27.85
C GLY A 435 7.74 10.63 28.10
N GLU A 436 8.95 10.99 27.65
CA GLU A 436 10.15 10.15 27.79
C GLU A 436 11.35 10.97 28.29
N TYR A 437 12.28 10.29 28.95
CA TYR A 437 13.56 10.85 29.39
C TYR A 437 14.71 9.88 29.10
N VAL A 438 15.64 10.33 28.24
CA VAL A 438 16.89 9.60 27.88
C VAL A 438 16.66 8.14 27.45
N SER A 439 15.56 7.89 26.75
CA SER A 439 15.18 6.54 26.30
C SER A 439 15.45 6.34 24.81
N THR A 440 15.53 5.08 24.40
CA THR A 440 15.52 4.71 22.98
C THR A 440 14.17 4.10 22.63
N ILE A 441 13.44 4.75 21.73
CA ILE A 441 12.10 4.32 21.32
C ILE A 441 12.10 4.08 19.80
N ALA A 442 11.71 2.90 19.38
CA ALA A 442 11.60 2.53 17.98
C ALA A 442 10.20 1.97 17.67
N GLY A 443 9.47 2.68 16.81
CA GLY A 443 8.23 2.21 16.22
C GLY A 443 8.41 1.98 14.72
N SER A 444 8.08 0.79 14.21
CA SER A 444 8.24 0.54 12.78
C SER A 444 7.29 1.36 11.91
N ASP A 445 6.20 1.88 12.47
CA ASP A 445 5.23 2.73 11.76
C ASP A 445 5.33 4.19 12.20
N SER A 446 4.93 4.51 13.43
CA SER A 446 4.92 5.87 13.97
C SER A 446 5.23 5.91 15.46
N ILE A 447 5.58 7.11 15.95
CA ILE A 447 5.67 7.44 17.38
C ILE A 447 4.83 8.67 17.62
N GLU A 448 3.91 8.60 18.58
CA GLU A 448 2.98 9.69 18.88
C GLU A 448 2.93 10.00 20.38
N PHE A 449 3.00 11.28 20.73
CA PHE A 449 2.80 11.81 22.08
C PHE A 449 1.41 12.45 22.12
N GLU A 450 0.50 11.81 22.82
CA GLU A 450 -0.91 12.21 22.85
C GLU A 450 -1.16 13.38 23.79
N ARG A 451 -0.62 13.29 25.03
CA ARG A 451 -0.94 14.23 26.09
C ARG A 451 -0.33 15.61 25.83
N GLU A 452 -1.14 16.65 25.98
CA GLU A 452 -0.71 18.05 25.99
C GLU A 452 0.40 18.27 27.03
N GLY A 453 1.49 18.94 26.60
CA GLY A 453 2.66 19.22 27.47
C GLY A 453 3.56 18.00 27.74
N SER A 454 3.34 16.86 27.08
CA SER A 454 4.27 15.74 27.14
C SER A 454 5.60 16.10 26.48
N VAL A 455 6.70 15.56 27.02
CA VAL A 455 8.07 15.97 26.64
C VAL A 455 8.87 14.76 26.17
N ALA A 456 9.50 14.88 24.99
CA ALA A 456 10.59 14.01 24.55
C ALA A 456 11.92 14.69 24.93
N ARG A 457 12.67 14.13 25.89
CA ARG A 457 13.86 14.79 26.45
C ARG A 457 15.07 13.88 26.54
N GLY A 458 15.95 14.01 25.60
CA GLY A 458 17.14 13.17 25.44
C GLY A 458 16.83 11.87 24.68
N GLY A 459 17.85 11.04 24.48
CA GLY A 459 17.68 9.76 23.82
C GLY A 459 17.41 9.84 22.31
N ILE A 460 16.82 8.76 21.78
CA ILE A 460 16.60 8.58 20.35
C ILE A 460 15.20 8.04 20.11
N LEU A 461 14.42 8.75 19.32
CA LEU A 461 13.14 8.27 18.80
C LEU A 461 13.25 7.98 17.30
N SER A 462 12.88 6.79 16.89
CA SER A 462 12.98 6.38 15.48
C SER A 462 11.71 5.72 14.97
N SER A 463 11.27 6.10 13.76
CA SER A 463 10.15 5.47 13.06
C SER A 463 10.36 5.50 11.55
N GLN A 464 9.53 4.75 10.79
CA GLN A 464 9.63 4.79 9.33
C GLN A 464 8.78 5.90 8.71
N LYS A 465 7.58 6.17 9.26
CA LYS A 465 6.64 7.11 8.65
C LYS A 465 6.57 8.45 9.36
N GLU A 466 6.31 8.45 10.65
CA GLU A 466 6.00 9.69 11.33
C GLU A 466 6.40 9.69 12.81
N ILE A 467 6.88 10.85 13.29
CA ILE A 467 7.03 11.14 14.72
C ILE A 467 6.25 12.41 15.02
N ARG A 468 5.32 12.34 15.97
CA ARG A 468 4.55 13.49 16.49
C ARG A 468 4.83 13.69 17.96
N CYS A 469 5.49 14.81 18.31
CA CYS A 469 5.79 15.17 19.68
C CYS A 469 5.07 16.47 20.05
N LYS A 470 4.74 16.65 21.33
CA LYS A 470 4.29 17.94 21.85
C LYS A 470 5.50 18.85 22.10
N ILE A 471 6.39 18.46 23.00
CA ILE A 471 7.59 19.22 23.32
C ILE A 471 8.82 18.34 23.12
N VAL A 472 9.83 18.87 22.43
CA VAL A 472 11.11 18.17 22.19
C VAL A 472 12.26 18.96 22.78
N GLY A 473 13.10 18.29 23.60
CA GLY A 473 14.25 18.88 24.24
C GLY A 473 13.88 19.70 25.49
N SER A 474 14.72 20.65 25.84
CA SER A 474 14.52 21.57 26.96
C SER A 474 15.35 22.83 26.79
N MET A 475 15.06 23.88 27.55
CA MET A 475 15.87 25.11 27.61
C MET A 475 17.34 24.86 28.00
N ALA A 476 17.63 23.77 28.71
CA ALA A 476 19.00 23.38 29.06
C ALA A 476 19.77 22.74 27.86
N GLY A 477 19.15 22.59 26.72
CA GLY A 477 19.78 22.08 25.49
C GLY A 477 20.15 20.61 25.50
N VAL A 478 19.34 19.77 26.15
CA VAL A 478 19.53 18.31 26.11
C VAL A 478 19.35 17.81 24.68
N SER A 479 20.39 17.17 24.15
CA SER A 479 20.32 16.62 22.78
C SER A 479 19.27 15.51 22.69
N THR A 480 18.29 15.68 21.81
CA THR A 480 17.23 14.72 21.53
C THR A 480 17.21 14.43 20.04
N THR A 481 17.31 13.17 19.66
CA THR A 481 17.34 12.76 18.25
C THR A 481 15.99 12.19 17.82
N LEU A 482 15.42 12.76 16.77
CA LEU A 482 14.20 12.27 16.12
C LEU A 482 14.56 11.81 14.70
N GLN A 483 14.30 10.54 14.40
CA GLN A 483 14.68 9.93 13.13
C GLN A 483 13.50 9.29 12.43
N VAL A 484 13.32 9.60 11.15
CA VAL A 484 12.32 8.96 10.28
C VAL A 484 12.91 8.46 8.97
N GLY A 485 12.19 7.56 8.29
CA GLY A 485 12.56 7.12 6.95
C GLY A 485 12.59 8.27 5.95
N SER A 486 13.15 8.03 4.75
CA SER A 486 13.32 9.06 3.71
C SER A 486 12.01 9.68 3.19
N LYS A 487 10.87 9.02 3.38
CA LYS A 487 9.52 9.52 3.05
C LYS A 487 8.73 9.95 4.30
N GLY A 488 9.35 9.87 5.46
CA GLY A 488 8.72 10.19 6.73
C GLY A 488 8.75 11.68 7.04
N SER A 489 8.01 12.08 8.08
CA SER A 489 7.93 13.43 8.59
C SER A 489 7.97 13.48 10.11
N ILE A 490 8.50 14.58 10.65
CA ILE A 490 8.60 14.81 12.10
C ILE A 490 7.85 16.10 12.43
N TRP A 491 6.95 16.01 13.39
CA TRP A 491 6.16 17.13 13.89
C TRP A 491 6.44 17.36 15.38
N ALA A 492 6.57 18.63 15.78
CA ALA A 492 6.64 19.00 17.18
C ALA A 492 5.93 20.34 17.40
N ASP A 493 5.07 20.43 18.42
CA ASP A 493 4.41 21.69 18.76
C ASP A 493 5.45 22.71 19.23
N VAL A 494 6.44 22.25 20.03
CA VAL A 494 7.62 23.03 20.44
C VAL A 494 8.87 22.17 20.34
N ALA A 495 9.94 22.70 19.76
CA ALA A 495 11.26 22.06 19.80
C ALA A 495 12.32 23.08 20.28
N TYR A 496 13.18 22.64 21.20
CA TYR A 496 14.29 23.42 21.72
C TYR A 496 15.58 23.20 20.92
N HIS A 497 16.56 24.07 21.10
CA HIS A 497 17.88 23.96 20.50
C HIS A 497 18.56 22.60 20.85
N ASN A 498 19.49 22.16 20.02
CA ASN A 498 20.13 20.84 20.06
C ASN A 498 19.18 19.66 19.79
N THR A 499 17.93 19.91 19.32
CA THR A 499 17.12 18.84 18.74
C THR A 499 17.72 18.45 17.39
N ILE A 500 17.94 17.15 17.19
CA ILE A 500 18.52 16.58 15.97
C ILE A 500 17.42 15.91 15.17
N PHE A 501 17.14 16.43 13.99
CA PHE A 501 16.21 15.83 13.03
C PHE A 501 16.98 15.01 12.02
N LYS A 502 16.62 13.72 11.86
CA LYS A 502 17.14 12.82 10.82
C LYS A 502 16.01 12.37 9.92
N VAL A 503 16.12 12.62 8.62
CA VAL A 503 15.15 12.14 7.62
C VAL A 503 15.91 11.39 6.55
N GLY A 504 15.74 10.07 6.49
CA GLY A 504 16.59 9.19 5.70
C GLY A 504 18.06 9.29 6.14
N ASP A 505 18.95 9.62 5.19
CA ASP A 505 20.39 9.77 5.44
C ASP A 505 20.82 11.22 5.74
N ARG A 506 19.87 12.14 5.85
CA ARG A 506 20.16 13.57 6.12
C ARG A 506 19.88 13.90 7.57
N GLU A 507 20.72 14.82 8.08
CA GLU A 507 20.63 15.26 9.48
C GLU A 507 20.67 16.80 9.55
N LYS A 508 19.88 17.37 10.44
CA LYS A 508 19.88 18.81 10.75
C LYS A 508 19.68 19.05 12.23
N VAL A 509 20.54 19.85 12.82
CA VAL A 509 20.43 20.25 14.22
C VAL A 509 19.65 21.56 14.31
N LEU A 510 18.73 21.66 15.25
CA LEU A 510 17.98 22.87 15.51
C LEU A 510 18.81 23.84 16.36
N GLU A 511 19.21 24.95 15.79
CA GLU A 511 20.08 25.96 16.47
C GLU A 511 19.30 26.86 17.41
N SER A 512 18.06 27.20 17.11
CA SER A 512 17.20 28.06 17.90
C SER A 512 15.82 27.43 18.11
N PRO A 513 15.19 27.63 19.27
CA PRO A 513 13.86 27.08 19.56
C PRO A 513 12.81 27.49 18.51
N GLY A 514 11.78 26.70 18.37
CA GLY A 514 10.67 26.96 17.43
C GLY A 514 9.37 26.33 17.87
N LYS A 515 8.27 26.89 17.35
CA LYS A 515 6.90 26.34 17.45
C LYS A 515 6.45 25.79 16.12
N ASN A 516 5.51 24.84 16.16
CA ASN A 516 4.93 24.18 14.98
C ASN A 516 6.04 23.69 14.03
N VAL A 517 6.98 22.96 14.59
CA VAL A 517 8.16 22.47 13.87
C VAL A 517 7.79 21.29 13.02
N HIS A 518 8.11 21.34 11.72
CA HIS A 518 7.92 20.27 10.78
C HIS A 518 9.22 19.98 10.04
N ALA A 519 9.77 18.78 10.20
CA ALA A 519 10.98 18.35 9.50
C ALA A 519 10.67 17.24 8.51
N TYR A 520 11.13 17.40 7.27
CA TYR A 520 10.89 16.47 6.14
C TYR A 520 11.98 16.62 5.08
N LEU A 521 12.02 15.68 4.13
CA LEU A 521 12.96 15.72 3.01
C LEU A 521 12.29 16.35 1.78
N LYS A 522 12.94 17.35 1.17
CA LYS A 522 12.53 17.95 -0.09
C LYS A 522 13.74 18.12 -0.99
N ASP A 523 13.66 17.63 -2.22
CA ASP A 523 14.72 17.73 -3.24
C ASP A 523 16.10 17.25 -2.72
N GLY A 524 16.11 16.17 -1.91
CA GLY A 524 17.31 15.59 -1.32
C GLY A 524 17.91 16.36 -0.13
N ASN A 525 17.30 17.46 0.32
CA ASN A 525 17.69 18.23 1.47
C ASN A 525 16.65 18.17 2.59
N ILE A 526 17.12 18.20 3.83
CA ILE A 526 16.23 18.27 5.00
C ILE A 526 15.73 19.69 5.20
N MET A 527 14.41 19.84 5.13
CA MET A 527 13.71 21.08 5.43
C MET A 527 13.22 21.03 6.87
N VAL A 528 13.31 22.16 7.57
CA VAL A 528 12.74 22.32 8.93
C VAL A 528 11.99 23.64 8.94
N ASP A 529 10.68 23.55 8.83
CA ASP A 529 9.77 24.69 8.93
C ASP A 529 9.41 24.92 10.40
N LYS A 530 9.44 26.17 10.84
CA LYS A 530 9.13 26.54 12.22
C LYS A 530 8.75 28.01 12.36
N PHE A 531 7.98 28.34 13.38
CA PHE A 531 7.83 29.71 13.86
C PHE A 531 8.82 29.97 15.01
N VAL A 532 9.24 31.20 15.14
CA VAL A 532 10.11 31.61 16.28
C VAL A 532 9.33 31.48 17.59
N LEU A 533 9.97 30.94 18.62
CA LEU A 533 9.37 30.71 19.93
C LEU A 533 9.29 32.02 20.74
#